data_13528de065d00edfecde7517963f9b1c
#
_entry.id   13528de065d00edfecde7517963f9b1c
#
_cell.length_a   1.000
_cell.length_b   1.000
_cell.length_c   1.000
_cell.angle_alpha   90.00
_cell.angle_beta   90.00
_cell.angle_gamma   90.00
#
_symmetry.space_group_name_H-M   'P 1'
#
loop_
_entity.id
_entity.type
_entity.pdbx_description
1 polymer ?
#
loop_
_entity_poly.entity_id
_entity_poly.type
_entity_poly.pdbx_seq_one_letter_code
_entity_poly.pdbx_strand_id
1 'polypeptide(L)'
;MQAVAVATVVIAVLGMLLLVRVALTGGMDYVTVRVDNRADLALKVDAVDGGGATQGLGTARARALTQVEEVVDQGRTWTFVAAYGGREVFRQSLTRDELAAQGWTVQVPATVTSDLERAGFR
;
A
#
# COMPACT_ATOMS: atom_id res chain seq x y z
N MET A 1 30.38 1.80 19.44
CA MET A 1 29.95 2.04 19.03
C MET A 1 30.13 2.62 18.61
N GLN A 2 30.29 2.86 18.13
CA GLN A 2 29.90 3.34 17.63
C GLN A 2 29.80 3.43 16.57
N ALA A 3 30.86 2.70 16.05
CA ALA A 3 30.24 3.12 14.91
C ALA A 3 29.19 2.20 14.54
N VAL A 4 29.26 1.06 15.02
CA VAL A 4 28.09 0.39 14.91
C VAL A 4 27.24 0.78 15.81
N ALA A 5 27.81 1.00 16.76
CA ALA A 5 27.14 1.86 17.48
C ALA A 5 26.93 2.94 16.55
N VAL A 6 27.77 3.20 15.62
CA VAL A 6 27.47 4.27 14.77
C VAL A 6 26.69 3.82 13.61
N ALA A 7 26.87 2.71 13.11
CA ALA A 7 26.01 2.33 12.06
C ALA A 7 24.82 1.63 12.64
N THR A 8 24.94 0.95 13.65
CA THR A 8 23.82 0.48 14.38
C THR A 8 23.31 1.55 15.21
N VAL A 9 24.14 2.46 15.56
CA VAL A 9 23.68 3.63 16.12
C VAL A 9 23.22 4.52 15.02
N VAL A 10 23.71 4.44 13.87
CA VAL A 10 23.24 5.23 12.78
C VAL A 10 21.97 4.61 12.27
N ILE A 11 21.85 3.37 12.25
CA ILE A 11 20.63 2.71 11.89
C ILE A 11 19.72 2.71 13.08
N ALA A 12 20.23 2.53 14.23
CA ALA A 12 19.48 2.73 15.42
C ALA A 12 19.26 4.19 15.68
N VAL A 13 20.13 5.02 15.24
CA VAL A 13 19.94 6.45 15.28
C VAL A 13 19.01 6.87 14.18
N LEU A 14 19.07 6.29 13.03
CA LEU A 14 18.12 6.58 12.00
C LEU A 14 16.78 6.01 12.37
N GLY A 15 16.73 4.83 12.88
CA GLY A 15 15.51 4.27 13.39
C GLY A 15 14.98 5.04 14.58
N MET A 16 15.85 5.47 15.45
CA MET A 16 15.49 6.28 16.55
C MET A 16 15.06 7.66 16.18
N LEU A 17 15.71 8.27 15.22
CA LEU A 17 15.30 9.56 14.73
C LEU A 17 13.91 9.51 14.15
N LEU A 18 13.56 8.44 13.47
CA LEU A 18 12.21 8.28 12.98
C LEU A 18 11.22 8.15 14.12
N LEU A 19 11.56 7.35 15.12
CA LEU A 19 10.70 7.19 16.28
C LEU A 19 10.52 8.50 17.03
N VAL A 20 11.61 9.22 17.19
CA VAL A 20 11.56 10.49 17.88
C VAL A 20 10.73 11.48 17.09
N ARG A 21 10.88 11.50 15.79
CA ARG A 21 10.08 12.40 14.97
C ARG A 21 8.60 12.07 15.07
N VAL A 22 8.25 10.81 15.01
CA VAL A 22 6.86 10.40 15.15
C VAL A 22 6.33 10.80 16.51
N ALA A 23 7.12 10.56 17.53
CA ALA A 23 6.72 10.92 18.89
C ALA A 23 6.58 12.43 19.07
N LEU A 24 7.51 13.19 18.52
CA LEU A 24 7.49 14.63 18.66
C LEU A 24 6.41 15.29 17.86
N THR A 25 6.13 14.77 16.69
CA THR A 25 5.10 15.36 15.84
C THR A 25 3.72 14.84 16.18
N GLY A 26 3.64 13.82 17.00
CA GLY A 26 2.39 13.11 17.22
C GLY A 26 1.85 12.57 15.93
N GLY A 27 2.74 12.48 14.93
CA GLY A 27 2.32 12.16 13.59
C GLY A 27 2.29 10.69 13.31
N MET A 28 1.97 10.41 12.09
CA MET A 28 1.92 9.06 11.56
C MET A 28 3.09 8.86 10.64
N ASP A 29 3.51 7.61 10.51
CA ASP A 29 4.48 7.27 9.48
C ASP A 29 3.78 7.21 8.14
N TYR A 30 4.49 7.65 7.13
CA TYR A 30 3.99 7.62 5.76
C TYR A 30 4.92 6.78 4.91
N VAL A 31 4.33 6.08 3.97
CA VAL A 31 5.08 5.23 3.04
C VAL A 31 4.58 5.51 1.63
N THR A 32 5.36 5.08 0.65
CA THR A 32 4.98 5.15 -0.75
C THR A 32 4.56 3.75 -1.19
N VAL A 33 3.38 3.66 -1.77
CA VAL A 33 2.84 2.39 -2.25
C VAL A 33 2.65 2.51 -3.76
N ARG A 34 2.96 1.44 -4.46
CA ARG A 34 2.74 1.36 -5.90
C ARG A 34 1.63 0.37 -6.18
N VAL A 35 0.75 0.73 -7.09
CA VAL A 35 -0.32 -0.16 -7.53
C VAL A 35 -0.08 -0.47 -9.00
N ASP A 36 0.23 -1.71 -9.28
CA ASP A 36 0.44 -2.19 -10.65
C ASP A 36 -0.90 -2.76 -11.12
N ASN A 37 -1.66 -1.95 -11.82
CA ASN A 37 -2.98 -2.36 -12.30
C ASN A 37 -2.83 -2.95 -13.70
N ARG A 38 -2.98 -4.25 -13.78
CA ARG A 38 -2.89 -4.96 -15.06
C ARG A 38 -4.23 -5.16 -15.73
N ALA A 39 -5.31 -4.72 -15.10
CA ALA A 39 -6.63 -4.78 -15.70
C ALA A 39 -6.79 -3.68 -16.76
N ASP A 40 -7.75 -3.88 -17.64
CA ASP A 40 -8.06 -2.92 -18.70
C ASP A 40 -8.96 -1.79 -18.24
N LEU A 41 -9.12 -1.63 -16.96
CA LEU A 41 -10.05 -0.69 -16.37
C LEU A 41 -9.33 0.12 -15.31
N ALA A 42 -9.68 1.40 -15.22
CA ALA A 42 -9.23 2.20 -14.07
C ALA A 42 -10.02 1.76 -12.84
N LEU A 43 -9.33 1.55 -11.74
CA LEU A 43 -9.92 1.02 -10.52
C LEU A 43 -9.67 1.98 -9.36
N LYS A 44 -10.67 2.12 -8.50
CA LYS A 44 -10.50 2.85 -7.27
C LYS A 44 -9.86 1.90 -6.25
N VAL A 45 -8.77 2.33 -5.63
CA VAL A 45 -8.02 1.48 -4.70
C VAL A 45 -8.02 2.10 -3.32
N ASP A 46 -8.28 1.26 -2.33
CA ASP A 46 -8.23 1.65 -0.93
C ASP A 46 -7.30 0.70 -0.18
N ALA A 47 -6.73 1.20 0.90
CA ALA A 47 -6.02 0.37 1.87
C ALA A 47 -6.84 0.33 3.14
N VAL A 48 -6.98 -0.85 3.70
CA VAL A 48 -7.77 -1.07 4.93
C VAL A 48 -6.82 -1.66 5.96
N ASP A 49 -6.84 -1.12 7.16
CA ASP A 49 -5.99 -1.64 8.24
C ASP A 49 -6.69 -2.76 8.99
N GLY A 50 -5.99 -3.34 9.97
CA GLY A 50 -6.53 -4.45 10.76
C GLY A 50 -7.72 -4.08 11.62
N GLY A 51 -7.93 -2.79 11.87
CA GLY A 51 -9.08 -2.31 12.62
C GLY A 51 -10.26 -1.91 11.75
N GLY A 52 -10.12 -2.03 10.43
CA GLY A 52 -11.18 -1.70 9.50
C GLY A 52 -11.17 -0.25 9.01
N ALA A 53 -10.21 0.55 9.45
CA ALA A 53 -10.11 1.93 8.96
C ALA A 53 -9.63 1.90 7.49
N THR A 54 -10.29 2.69 6.66
CA THR A 54 -10.04 2.73 5.23
C THR A 54 -9.31 4.01 4.84
N GLN A 55 -8.33 3.86 3.99
CA GLN A 55 -7.60 4.99 3.44
C GLN A 55 -7.66 4.91 1.93
N GLY A 56 -8.17 5.95 1.28
CA GLY A 56 -8.24 5.99 -0.17
C GLY A 56 -6.86 6.22 -0.77
N LEU A 57 -6.49 5.39 -1.73
CA LEU A 57 -5.24 5.53 -2.46
C LEU A 57 -5.43 6.23 -3.80
N GLY A 58 -6.66 6.39 -4.22
CA GLY A 58 -6.97 7.06 -5.49
C GLY A 58 -7.30 6.07 -6.59
N THR A 59 -7.19 6.54 -7.82
CA THR A 59 -7.52 5.75 -8.99
C THR A 59 -6.24 5.17 -9.61
N ALA A 60 -6.21 3.86 -9.77
CA ALA A 60 -5.15 3.19 -10.49
C ALA A 60 -5.57 3.09 -11.95
N ARG A 61 -4.77 3.68 -12.83
CA ARG A 61 -5.09 3.70 -14.26
C ARG A 61 -4.98 2.30 -14.86
N ALA A 62 -5.78 2.07 -15.89
CA ALA A 62 -5.72 0.81 -16.61
C ALA A 62 -4.32 0.54 -17.15
N ARG A 63 -3.84 -0.67 -16.96
CA ARG A 63 -2.55 -1.15 -17.50
C ARG A 63 -1.38 -0.23 -17.12
N ALA A 64 -1.40 0.30 -15.90
CA ALA A 64 -0.38 1.27 -15.49
C ALA A 64 0.06 1.02 -14.07
N LEU A 65 1.24 1.49 -13.78
CA LEU A 65 1.78 1.53 -12.43
C LEU A 65 1.50 2.91 -11.87
N THR A 66 0.76 2.98 -10.78
CA THR A 66 0.45 4.24 -10.11
C THR A 66 1.20 4.29 -8.79
N GLN A 67 1.94 5.35 -8.58
CA GLN A 67 2.65 5.55 -7.32
C GLN A 67 1.83 6.48 -6.43
N VAL A 68 1.59 6.05 -5.21
CA VAL A 68 0.82 6.84 -4.24
C VAL A 68 1.76 7.18 -3.09
N GLU A 69 1.95 8.47 -2.87
CA GLU A 69 2.84 8.95 -1.82
C GLU A 69 2.04 9.34 -0.59
N GLU A 70 2.75 9.43 0.53
CA GLU A 70 2.16 9.84 1.80
C GLU A 70 0.99 8.96 2.23
N VAL A 71 1.15 7.65 2.00
CA VAL A 71 0.18 6.68 2.49
C VAL A 71 0.46 6.41 3.96
N VAL A 72 -0.56 6.51 4.80
CA VAL A 72 -0.40 6.25 6.22
C VAL A 72 -0.05 4.78 6.42
N ASP A 73 0.99 4.53 7.19
CA ASP A 73 1.43 3.17 7.47
C ASP A 73 0.34 2.41 8.21
N GLN A 74 -0.07 1.28 7.66
CA GLN A 74 -1.14 0.46 8.23
C GLN A 74 -0.62 -0.54 9.27
N GLY A 75 0.66 -0.57 9.53
CA GLY A 75 1.24 -1.49 10.48
C GLY A 75 1.57 -2.84 9.87
N ARG A 76 1.27 -3.90 10.61
CA ARG A 76 1.71 -5.25 10.23
C ARG A 76 0.93 -5.87 9.09
N THR A 77 -0.33 -5.52 8.96
CA THR A 77 -1.20 -6.14 7.96
C THR A 77 -1.82 -5.06 7.10
N TRP A 78 -1.71 -5.26 5.82
CA TRP A 78 -2.26 -4.36 4.82
C TRP A 78 -3.29 -5.12 3.99
N THR A 79 -4.45 -4.54 3.81
CA THR A 79 -5.45 -5.10 2.91
C THR A 79 -5.73 -4.06 1.84
N PHE A 80 -5.54 -4.46 0.61
CA PHE A 80 -5.82 -3.60 -0.54
C PHE A 80 -7.10 -4.04 -1.18
N VAL A 81 -7.96 -3.08 -1.48
CA VAL A 81 -9.26 -3.34 -2.10
C VAL A 81 -9.35 -2.47 -3.34
N ALA A 82 -9.66 -3.10 -4.46
CA ALA A 82 -9.90 -2.36 -5.69
C ALA A 82 -11.36 -2.52 -6.10
N ALA A 83 -11.94 -1.45 -6.59
CA ALA A 83 -13.36 -1.42 -6.95
C ALA A 83 -13.57 -0.78 -8.31
N TYR A 84 -14.60 -1.23 -8.99
CA TYR A 84 -15.06 -0.66 -10.26
C TYR A 84 -16.56 -0.42 -10.16
N GLY A 85 -16.98 0.82 -10.40
CA GLY A 85 -18.38 1.18 -10.34
C GLY A 85 -19.03 0.88 -9.00
N GLY A 86 -18.27 1.05 -7.92
CA GLY A 86 -18.76 0.79 -6.57
C GLY A 86 -18.73 -0.67 -6.16
N ARG A 87 -18.30 -1.57 -7.06
CA ARG A 87 -18.22 -2.98 -6.77
C ARG A 87 -16.77 -3.40 -6.53
N GLU A 88 -16.53 -4.09 -5.42
CA GLU A 88 -15.21 -4.64 -5.14
C GLU A 88 -14.88 -5.72 -6.18
N VAL A 89 -13.71 -5.61 -6.80
CA VAL A 89 -13.28 -6.54 -7.84
C VAL A 89 -11.98 -7.24 -7.49
N PHE A 90 -11.30 -6.78 -6.47
CA PHE A 90 -10.02 -7.36 -6.05
C PHE A 90 -9.79 -7.04 -4.59
N ARG A 91 -9.27 -8.01 -3.87
CA ARG A 91 -8.89 -7.83 -2.46
C ARG A 91 -7.68 -8.70 -2.19
N GLN A 92 -6.68 -8.12 -1.56
CA GLN A 92 -5.50 -8.86 -1.17
C GLN A 92 -4.99 -8.36 0.17
N SER A 93 -4.73 -9.28 1.08
CA SER A 93 -4.10 -8.96 2.35
C SER A 93 -2.66 -9.43 2.31
N LEU A 94 -1.77 -8.56 2.77
CA LEU A 94 -0.34 -8.83 2.81
C LEU A 94 0.19 -8.39 4.17
N THR A 95 1.19 -9.10 4.66
CA THR A 95 1.93 -8.58 5.80
C THR A 95 2.84 -7.47 5.31
N ARG A 96 3.28 -6.63 6.24
CA ARG A 96 4.24 -5.58 5.92
C ARG A 96 5.51 -6.15 5.28
N ASP A 97 5.98 -7.29 5.80
CA ASP A 97 7.18 -7.92 5.27
C ASP A 97 6.98 -8.44 3.85
N GLU A 98 5.82 -9.02 3.58
CA GLU A 98 5.48 -9.46 2.24
C GLU A 98 5.41 -8.28 1.27
N LEU A 99 4.80 -7.20 1.71
CA LEU A 99 4.67 -6.01 0.91
C LEU A 99 6.04 -5.39 0.63
N ALA A 100 6.89 -5.33 1.64
CA ALA A 100 8.25 -4.83 1.48
C ALA A 100 9.05 -5.70 0.52
N ALA A 101 8.87 -7.02 0.60
CA ALA A 101 9.54 -7.95 -0.31
C ALA A 101 9.09 -7.75 -1.76
N GLN A 102 7.91 -7.20 -1.95
CA GLN A 102 7.39 -6.90 -3.29
C GLN A 102 7.69 -5.45 -3.72
N GLY A 103 8.59 -4.78 -3.00
CA GLY A 103 8.94 -3.39 -3.32
C GLY A 103 7.81 -2.41 -3.07
N TRP A 104 6.97 -2.69 -2.08
CA TRP A 104 5.81 -1.86 -1.76
C TRP A 104 4.86 -1.72 -2.93
N THR A 105 4.76 -2.78 -3.73
CA THR A 105 3.92 -2.82 -4.92
C THR A 105 2.85 -3.87 -4.73
N VAL A 106 1.60 -3.48 -4.96
CA VAL A 106 0.50 -4.43 -5.02
C VAL A 106 0.08 -4.57 -6.47
N GLN A 107 -0.13 -5.81 -6.91
CA GLN A 107 -0.46 -6.08 -8.29
C GLN A 107 -1.91 -6.50 -8.42
N VAL A 108 -2.66 -5.79 -9.23
CA VAL A 108 -4.05 -6.16 -9.56
C VAL A 108 -4.00 -6.96 -10.85
N PRO A 109 -4.51 -8.19 -10.84
CA PRO A 109 -4.36 -9.08 -12.00
C PRO A 109 -5.22 -8.67 -13.18
N ALA A 110 -4.77 -9.01 -14.36
CA ALA A 110 -5.49 -8.73 -15.61
C ALA A 110 -6.86 -9.44 -15.65
N THR A 111 -7.00 -10.53 -14.92
CA THR A 111 -8.23 -11.31 -14.89
C THR A 111 -9.43 -10.53 -14.35
N VAL A 112 -9.19 -9.43 -13.65
CA VAL A 112 -10.28 -8.58 -13.17
C VAL A 112 -11.15 -8.12 -14.32
N THR A 113 -10.57 -7.79 -15.46
CA THR A 113 -11.32 -7.36 -16.63
C THR A 113 -12.29 -8.45 -17.10
N SER A 114 -11.80 -9.67 -17.28
CA SER A 114 -12.65 -10.76 -17.73
C SER A 114 -13.67 -11.15 -16.68
N ASP A 115 -13.34 -11.05 -15.41
CA ASP A 115 -14.30 -11.33 -14.35
C ASP A 115 -15.47 -10.34 -14.39
N LEU A 116 -15.16 -9.07 -14.64
CA LEU A 116 -16.20 -8.05 -14.77
C LEU A 116 -17.04 -8.25 -16.01
N GLU A 117 -16.43 -8.64 -17.10
CA GLU A 117 -17.17 -8.94 -18.35
C GLU A 117 -18.12 -10.09 -18.14
N ARG A 118 -17.67 -11.16 -17.49
CA ARG A 118 -18.53 -12.30 -17.18
C ARG A 118 -19.66 -11.93 -16.24
N ALA A 119 -19.45 -10.96 -15.37
CA ALA A 119 -20.49 -10.49 -14.47
C ALA A 119 -21.41 -9.45 -15.10
N GLY A 120 -21.18 -9.08 -16.34
CA GLY A 120 -22.05 -8.13 -17.06
C GLY A 120 -21.79 -6.68 -16.75
N PHE A 121 -20.61 -6.35 -16.20
CA PHE A 121 -20.30 -4.96 -15.83
C PHE A 121 -19.56 -4.21 -16.92
N ARG A 122 -19.33 -4.84 -18.06
CA ARG A 122 -18.59 -4.21 -19.11
C ARG A 122 -19.02 -4.68 -20.52
#